data_9c075a1ef7a71a47372e9ecd8a5fa948
#
_entry.id   9c075a1ef7a71a47372e9ecd8a5fa948
#
_cell.length_a   1.000
_cell.length_b   1.000
_cell.length_c   1.000
_cell.angle_alpha   90.00
_cell.angle_beta   90.00
_cell.angle_gamma   90.00
#
_symmetry.space_group_name_H-M   'P 1'
#
loop_
_entity.id
_entity.type
_entity.pdbx_description
1 polymer ?
#
loop_
_entity_poly.entity_id
_entity_poly.type
_entity_poly.pdbx_seq_one_letter_code
_entity_poly.pdbx_strand_id
1 'polypeptide(L)'
;MAAALQLPMVEGDDFHPPANVARMREGIALTDADRVGWLAQLADVLQQHPAGAVLGCSALKRAYRDSLRNAVPGLRFVYLHITPAESLRRVAERPGHFYPPSLVTSQFEALQDPSGEPGVLTLDGTAPLDQVAARAAEWIKALQLATCPRPTASP
;
A
#
# COMPACT_ATOMS: atom_id res chain seq x y z
N MET A 1 7.32 9.93 -1.18
CA MET A 1 6.08 10.09 -1.97
C MET A 1 5.09 11.02 -1.27
N ALA A 2 4.61 10.74 -0.07
CA ALA A 2 3.64 11.58 0.64
C ALA A 2 4.06 13.06 0.70
N ALA A 3 5.28 13.37 1.14
CA ALA A 3 5.80 14.73 1.15
C ALA A 3 5.81 15.39 -0.24
N ALA A 4 6.18 14.65 -1.31
CA ALA A 4 6.20 15.17 -2.68
C ALA A 4 4.80 15.44 -3.26
N LEU A 5 3.77 14.81 -2.69
CA LEU A 5 2.35 15.03 -3.01
C LEU A 5 1.68 16.01 -2.04
N GLN A 6 2.36 16.41 -0.98
CA GLN A 6 1.80 17.21 0.13
C GLN A 6 0.56 16.56 0.75
N LEU A 7 0.58 15.22 0.86
CA LEU A 7 -0.49 14.41 1.44
C LEU A 7 -0.03 13.80 2.77
N PRO A 8 -0.95 13.56 3.71
CA PRO A 8 -0.64 12.83 4.93
C PRO A 8 -0.20 11.40 4.61
N MET A 9 0.74 10.86 5.40
CA MET A 9 1.12 9.46 5.40
C MET A 9 0.34 8.74 6.49
N VAL A 10 -0.31 7.65 6.13
CA VAL A 10 -1.02 6.75 7.03
C VAL A 10 -0.26 5.42 7.05
N GLU A 11 0.13 4.95 8.22
CA GLU A 11 0.74 3.63 8.37
C GLU A 11 -0.35 2.60 8.67
N GLY A 12 -0.58 1.70 7.73
CA GLY A 12 -1.67 0.72 7.85
C GLY A 12 -1.49 -0.27 8.98
N ASP A 13 -0.26 -0.53 9.38
CA ASP A 13 0.05 -1.44 10.49
C ASP A 13 -0.46 -0.91 11.85
N ASP A 14 -0.58 0.41 12.02
CA ASP A 14 -1.10 1.03 13.24
C ASP A 14 -2.58 0.71 13.50
N PHE A 15 -3.29 0.25 12.47
CA PHE A 15 -4.73 -0.07 12.53
C PHE A 15 -5.02 -1.55 12.75
N HIS A 16 -4.00 -2.38 12.92
CA HIS A 16 -4.26 -3.79 13.27
C HIS A 16 -4.86 -3.93 14.67
N PRO A 17 -5.93 -4.73 14.81
CA PRO A 17 -6.43 -5.10 16.13
C PRO A 17 -5.33 -5.70 17.00
N PRO A 18 -5.35 -5.47 18.34
CA PRO A 18 -4.32 -6.02 19.24
C PRO A 18 -4.13 -7.52 19.11
N ALA A 19 -5.20 -8.27 18.87
CA ALA A 19 -5.13 -9.72 18.62
C ALA A 19 -4.30 -10.09 17.38
N ASN A 20 -4.43 -9.32 16.29
CA ASN A 20 -3.63 -9.53 15.08
C ASN A 20 -2.16 -9.21 15.33
N VAL A 21 -1.86 -8.12 16.05
CA VAL A 21 -0.49 -7.77 16.45
C VAL A 21 0.14 -8.86 17.29
N ALA A 22 -0.60 -9.41 18.28
CA ALA A 22 -0.12 -10.50 19.12
C ALA A 22 0.23 -11.74 18.28
N ARG A 23 -0.66 -12.17 17.39
CA ARG A 23 -0.42 -13.31 16.48
C ARG A 23 0.83 -13.10 15.62
N MET A 24 0.98 -11.92 15.01
CA MET A 24 2.15 -11.63 14.18
C MET A 24 3.45 -11.62 14.98
N ARG A 25 3.46 -11.11 16.21
CA ARG A 25 4.63 -11.18 17.12
C ARG A 25 5.05 -12.62 17.45
N GLU A 26 4.09 -13.53 17.52
CA GLU A 26 4.30 -14.97 17.72
C GLU A 26 4.69 -15.70 16.42
N GLY A 27 4.84 -14.99 15.29
CA GLY A 27 5.15 -15.61 14.01
C GLY A 27 3.97 -16.32 13.36
N ILE A 28 2.74 -16.04 13.79
CA ILE A 28 1.51 -16.63 13.24
C ILE A 28 0.97 -15.74 12.15
N ALA A 29 0.91 -16.26 10.91
CA ALA A 29 0.35 -15.54 9.78
C ALA A 29 -1.15 -15.26 9.96
N LEU A 30 -1.56 -14.06 9.58
CA LEU A 30 -2.97 -13.68 9.59
C LEU A 30 -3.73 -14.37 8.46
N THR A 31 -4.92 -14.87 8.77
CA THR A 31 -5.89 -15.39 7.80
C THR A 31 -6.62 -14.26 7.07
N ASP A 32 -7.40 -14.61 6.04
CA ASP A 32 -8.26 -13.65 5.35
C ASP A 32 -9.30 -13.06 6.31
N ALA A 33 -9.88 -13.89 7.19
CA ALA A 33 -10.85 -13.44 8.20
C ALA A 33 -10.25 -12.44 9.19
N ASP A 34 -8.99 -12.62 9.62
CA ASP A 34 -8.28 -11.69 10.50
C ASP A 34 -8.09 -10.31 9.85
N ARG A 35 -8.06 -10.24 8.52
CA ARG A 35 -7.79 -9.00 7.76
C ARG A 35 -9.04 -8.21 7.39
N VAL A 36 -10.23 -8.82 7.40
CA VAL A 36 -11.48 -8.17 6.94
C VAL A 36 -11.74 -6.87 7.70
N GLY A 37 -11.72 -6.90 9.03
CA GLY A 37 -11.96 -5.73 9.87
C GLY A 37 -10.86 -4.66 9.71
N TRP A 38 -9.62 -5.09 9.59
CA TRP A 38 -8.49 -4.20 9.35
C TRP A 38 -8.61 -3.47 7.99
N LEU A 39 -8.93 -4.19 6.90
CA LEU A 39 -9.12 -3.58 5.58
C LEU A 39 -10.30 -2.60 5.55
N ALA A 40 -11.40 -2.92 6.25
CA ALA A 40 -12.53 -2.01 6.39
C ALA A 40 -12.11 -0.72 7.11
N GLN A 41 -11.36 -0.84 8.20
CA GLN A 41 -10.84 0.31 8.94
C GLN A 41 -9.91 1.17 8.09
N LEU A 42 -9.03 0.57 7.27
CA LEU A 42 -8.18 1.32 6.35
C LEU A 42 -8.99 2.06 5.29
N ALA A 43 -10.06 1.45 4.79
CA ALA A 43 -10.98 2.11 3.86
C ALA A 43 -11.65 3.34 4.50
N ASP A 44 -12.15 3.20 5.73
CA ASP A 44 -12.76 4.30 6.49
C ASP A 44 -11.76 5.45 6.71
N VAL A 45 -10.51 5.12 7.08
CA VAL A 45 -9.44 6.12 7.24
C VAL A 45 -9.18 6.87 5.93
N LEU A 46 -9.09 6.17 4.81
CA LEU A 46 -8.89 6.82 3.50
C LEU A 46 -10.06 7.73 3.13
N GLN A 47 -11.30 7.32 3.41
CA GLN A 47 -12.50 8.15 3.16
C GLN A 47 -12.54 9.43 3.99
N GLN A 48 -11.93 9.43 5.19
CA GLN A 48 -11.79 10.62 6.03
C GLN A 48 -10.77 11.64 5.50
N HIS A 49 -10.06 11.31 4.42
CA HIS A 49 -9.09 12.18 3.76
C HIS A 49 -9.54 12.57 2.34
N PRO A 50 -10.56 13.44 2.19
CA PRO A 50 -11.12 13.80 0.86
C PRO A 50 -10.11 14.48 -0.06
N ALA A 51 -9.09 15.13 0.50
CA ALA A 51 -7.98 15.69 -0.28
C ALA A 51 -6.95 14.64 -0.70
N GLY A 52 -7.09 13.40 -0.22
CA GLY A 52 -6.19 12.28 -0.44
C GLY A 52 -5.26 12.00 0.73
N ALA A 53 -4.75 10.78 0.76
CA ALA A 53 -3.71 10.32 1.69
C ALA A 53 -2.83 9.28 1.00
N VAL A 54 -1.65 9.05 1.54
CA VAL A 54 -0.78 7.93 1.17
C VAL A 54 -0.84 6.89 2.26
N LEU A 55 -1.27 5.68 1.91
CA LEU A 55 -1.40 4.57 2.84
C LEU A 55 -0.30 3.53 2.62
N GLY A 56 0.46 3.21 3.65
CA GLY A 56 1.33 2.02 3.71
C GLY A 56 0.49 0.80 4.04
N CYS A 57 0.41 -0.17 3.11
CA CYS A 57 -0.40 -1.37 3.31
C CYS A 57 0.16 -2.53 2.48
N SER A 58 0.18 -3.75 3.04
CA SER A 58 0.65 -4.93 2.31
C SER A 58 -0.26 -5.32 1.14
N ALA A 59 -1.58 -5.19 1.26
CA ALA A 59 -2.61 -5.43 0.23
C ALA A 59 -2.32 -6.64 -0.71
N LEU A 60 -1.86 -7.76 -0.12
CA LEU A 60 -1.23 -8.89 -0.82
C LEU A 60 -2.11 -9.54 -1.87
N LYS A 61 -3.39 -9.77 -1.55
CA LYS A 61 -4.32 -10.45 -2.44
C LYS A 61 -5.11 -9.45 -3.28
N ARG A 62 -5.47 -9.86 -4.49
CA ARG A 62 -6.33 -9.06 -5.35
C ARG A 62 -7.66 -8.70 -4.68
N ALA A 63 -8.27 -9.65 -3.98
CA ALA A 63 -9.51 -9.41 -3.25
C ALA A 63 -9.40 -8.27 -2.22
N TYR A 64 -8.24 -8.12 -1.56
CA TYR A 64 -8.01 -7.01 -0.62
C TYR A 64 -7.93 -5.66 -1.35
N ARG A 65 -7.21 -5.63 -2.48
CA ARG A 65 -7.11 -4.44 -3.32
C ARG A 65 -8.46 -4.05 -3.92
N ASP A 66 -9.25 -5.02 -4.35
CA ASP A 66 -10.59 -4.78 -4.89
C ASP A 66 -11.55 -4.27 -3.81
N SER A 67 -11.46 -4.79 -2.57
CA SER A 67 -12.22 -4.27 -1.43
C SER A 67 -11.91 -2.79 -1.18
N LEU A 68 -10.62 -2.42 -1.16
CA LEU A 68 -10.20 -1.03 -1.00
C LEU A 68 -10.63 -0.14 -2.18
N ARG A 69 -10.53 -0.63 -3.44
CA ARG A 69 -10.99 0.12 -4.63
C ARG A 69 -12.49 0.40 -4.60
N ASN A 70 -13.27 -0.59 -4.17
CA ASN A 70 -14.74 -0.46 -4.06
C ASN A 70 -15.14 0.57 -3.01
N ALA A 71 -14.41 0.62 -1.89
CA ALA A 71 -14.67 1.57 -0.82
C ALA A 71 -14.16 2.99 -1.14
N VAL A 72 -13.08 3.10 -1.90
CA VAL A 72 -12.42 4.38 -2.23
C VAL A 72 -12.26 4.52 -3.75
N PRO A 73 -13.27 5.07 -4.43
CA PRO A 73 -13.21 5.30 -5.87
C PRO A 73 -12.00 6.17 -6.25
N GLY A 74 -11.30 5.75 -7.29
CA GLY A 74 -10.10 6.45 -7.74
C GLY A 74 -8.80 6.07 -7.01
N LEU A 75 -8.84 5.16 -6.05
CA LEU A 75 -7.64 4.64 -5.37
C LEU A 75 -6.62 4.11 -6.38
N ARG A 76 -5.35 4.41 -6.15
CA ARG A 76 -4.21 3.96 -6.96
C ARG A 76 -3.23 3.19 -6.08
N PHE A 77 -2.52 2.25 -6.67
CA PHE A 77 -1.54 1.45 -5.97
C PHE A 77 -0.16 1.66 -6.57
N VAL A 78 0.83 1.83 -5.71
CA VAL A 78 2.25 1.78 -6.08
C VAL A 78 2.79 0.48 -5.50
N TYR A 79 3.05 -0.48 -6.37
CA TYR A 79 3.64 -1.76 -6.01
C TYR A 79 5.16 -1.66 -6.04
N LEU A 80 5.78 -1.82 -4.88
CA LEU A 80 7.24 -1.87 -4.75
C LEU A 80 7.69 -3.33 -4.87
N HIS A 81 8.09 -3.72 -6.06
CA HIS A 81 8.57 -5.09 -6.32
C HIS A 81 9.96 -5.27 -5.70
N ILE A 82 10.09 -6.27 -4.83
CA ILE A 82 11.37 -6.73 -4.26
C ILE A 82 11.40 -8.25 -4.23
N THR A 83 12.60 -8.84 -4.15
CA THR A 83 12.75 -10.28 -3.99
C THR A 83 12.52 -10.71 -2.53
N PRO A 84 12.15 -11.99 -2.28
CA PRO A 84 12.05 -12.52 -0.91
C PRO A 84 13.34 -12.33 -0.11
N ALA A 85 14.50 -12.53 -0.73
CA ALA A 85 15.80 -12.36 -0.08
C ALA A 85 16.03 -10.92 0.38
N GLU A 86 15.72 -9.93 -0.46
CA GLU A 86 15.84 -8.51 -0.10
C GLU A 86 14.84 -8.13 0.99
N SER A 87 13.61 -8.66 0.94
CA SER A 87 12.62 -8.44 1.98
C SER A 87 13.09 -8.98 3.34
N LEU A 88 13.62 -10.22 3.36
CA LEU A 88 14.18 -10.82 4.57
C LEU A 88 15.32 -9.97 5.16
N ARG A 89 16.24 -9.51 4.31
CA ARG A 89 17.34 -8.64 4.74
C ARG A 89 16.81 -7.36 5.41
N ARG A 90 15.86 -6.66 4.76
CA ARG A 90 15.28 -5.41 5.29
C ARG A 90 14.54 -5.61 6.61
N VAL A 91 13.75 -6.68 6.72
CA VAL A 91 13.02 -6.99 7.95
C VAL A 91 13.99 -7.32 9.09
N ALA A 92 15.07 -8.06 8.82
CA ALA A 92 16.08 -8.38 9.82
C ALA A 92 16.85 -7.14 10.32
N GLU A 93 17.05 -6.15 9.47
CA GLU A 93 17.76 -4.90 9.78
C GLU A 93 16.85 -3.83 10.42
N ARG A 94 15.53 -4.03 10.47
CA ARG A 94 14.56 -3.05 10.99
C ARG A 94 14.36 -3.21 12.51
N PRO A 95 14.99 -2.38 13.36
CA PRO A 95 14.87 -2.52 14.80
C PRO A 95 13.46 -2.18 15.29
N GLY A 96 13.00 -2.92 16.30
CA GLY A 96 11.76 -2.61 17.03
C GLY A 96 10.44 -2.89 16.28
N HIS A 97 10.50 -3.45 15.07
CA HIS A 97 9.29 -3.81 14.35
C HIS A 97 8.70 -5.12 14.90
N PHE A 98 7.37 -5.17 15.07
CA PHE A 98 6.68 -6.35 15.61
C PHE A 98 6.59 -7.53 14.64
N TYR A 99 6.94 -7.32 13.37
CA TYR A 99 6.82 -8.31 12.31
C TYR A 99 8.11 -9.15 12.19
N PRO A 100 8.10 -10.44 12.56
CA PRO A 100 9.29 -11.27 12.53
C PRO A 100 9.65 -11.74 11.09
N PRO A 101 10.94 -11.98 10.81
CA PRO A 101 11.39 -12.50 9.52
C PRO A 101 10.71 -13.81 9.09
N SER A 102 10.29 -14.65 10.04
CA SER A 102 9.59 -15.91 9.77
C SER A 102 8.31 -15.76 8.97
N LEU A 103 7.65 -14.59 9.03
CA LEU A 103 6.43 -14.32 8.28
C LEU A 103 6.67 -13.82 6.85
N VAL A 104 7.90 -13.50 6.45
CA VAL A 104 8.19 -12.99 5.09
C VAL A 104 7.78 -14.03 4.05
N THR A 105 8.13 -15.29 4.24
CA THR A 105 7.77 -16.38 3.30
C THR A 105 6.26 -16.46 3.11
N SER A 106 5.48 -16.46 4.18
CA SER A 106 4.02 -16.52 4.09
C SER A 106 3.40 -15.32 3.38
N GLN A 107 4.04 -14.14 3.45
CA GLN A 107 3.61 -12.97 2.69
C GLN A 107 3.82 -13.15 1.19
N PHE A 108 4.98 -13.69 0.77
CA PHE A 108 5.24 -13.96 -0.64
C PHE A 108 4.38 -15.08 -1.19
N GLU A 109 4.06 -16.10 -0.39
CA GLU A 109 3.10 -17.16 -0.77
C GLU A 109 1.68 -16.62 -0.96
N ALA A 110 1.27 -15.64 -0.14
CA ALA A 110 -0.03 -15.01 -0.22
C ALA A 110 -0.10 -13.91 -1.29
N LEU A 111 1.04 -13.39 -1.75
CA LEU A 111 1.10 -12.29 -2.70
C LEU A 111 0.56 -12.72 -4.07
N GLN A 112 -0.48 -12.06 -4.50
CA GLN A 112 -0.95 -12.09 -5.88
C GLN A 112 -0.39 -10.84 -6.58
N ASP A 113 0.57 -11.06 -7.49
CA ASP A 113 1.28 -9.98 -8.19
C ASP A 113 0.28 -9.00 -8.82
N PRO A 114 0.30 -7.72 -8.42
CA PRO A 114 -0.61 -6.71 -8.95
C PRO A 114 -0.13 -6.07 -10.25
N SER A 115 1.02 -6.47 -10.78
CA SER A 115 1.57 -5.92 -12.02
C SER A 115 0.57 -6.08 -13.16
N GLY A 116 0.26 -4.96 -13.85
CA GLY A 116 -0.73 -4.96 -14.93
C GLY A 116 -2.20 -4.83 -14.48
N GLU A 117 -2.50 -4.81 -13.18
CA GLU A 117 -3.85 -4.44 -12.73
C GLU A 117 -4.14 -2.96 -13.03
N PRO A 118 -5.40 -2.60 -13.34
CA PRO A 118 -5.79 -1.21 -13.54
C PRO A 118 -5.46 -0.34 -12.33
N GLY A 119 -4.85 0.82 -12.58
CA GLY A 119 -4.48 1.77 -11.52
C GLY A 119 -3.35 1.31 -10.62
N VAL A 120 -2.47 0.43 -11.10
CA VAL A 120 -1.25 -0.01 -10.40
C VAL A 120 -0.02 0.48 -11.17
N LEU A 121 0.91 1.10 -10.47
CA LEU A 121 2.27 1.38 -10.91
C LEU A 121 3.23 0.41 -10.22
N THR A 122 3.97 -0.38 -10.99
CA THR A 122 5.03 -1.24 -10.47
C THR A 122 6.37 -0.52 -10.54
N LEU A 123 7.10 -0.46 -9.42
CA LEU A 123 8.43 0.12 -9.31
C LEU A 123 9.41 -0.88 -8.70
N ASP A 124 10.67 -0.77 -9.07
CA ASP A 124 11.74 -1.50 -8.41
C ASP A 124 11.92 -0.95 -6.98
N GLY A 125 11.57 -1.76 -5.99
CA GLY A 125 11.70 -1.41 -4.57
C GLY A 125 13.15 -1.39 -4.07
N THR A 126 14.14 -1.80 -4.89
CA THR A 126 15.57 -1.72 -4.56
C THR A 126 16.23 -0.43 -5.04
N ALA A 127 15.56 0.32 -5.91
CA ALA A 127 16.05 1.62 -6.38
C ALA A 127 16.14 2.64 -5.24
N PRO A 128 16.94 3.71 -5.38
CA PRO A 128 17.05 4.77 -4.40
C PRO A 128 15.67 5.36 -4.03
N LEU A 129 15.46 5.57 -2.73
CA LEU A 129 14.16 5.97 -2.18
C LEU A 129 13.60 7.26 -2.79
N ASP A 130 14.47 8.23 -3.05
CA ASP A 130 14.14 9.51 -3.68
C ASP A 130 13.62 9.31 -5.10
N GLN A 131 14.26 8.44 -5.89
CA GLN A 131 13.84 8.11 -7.25
C GLN A 131 12.49 7.37 -7.27
N VAL A 132 12.31 6.38 -6.39
CA VAL A 132 11.03 5.66 -6.24
C VAL A 132 9.92 6.64 -5.86
N ALA A 133 10.18 7.51 -4.87
CA ALA A 133 9.22 8.50 -4.41
C ALA A 133 8.87 9.53 -5.49
N ALA A 134 9.85 10.00 -6.26
CA ALA A 134 9.64 10.94 -7.36
C ALA A 134 8.79 10.32 -8.47
N ARG A 135 9.14 9.13 -8.96
CA ARG A 135 8.39 8.42 -10.02
C ARG A 135 6.94 8.15 -9.63
N ALA A 136 6.73 7.71 -8.38
CA ALA A 136 5.37 7.49 -7.87
C ALA A 136 4.56 8.80 -7.83
N ALA A 137 5.17 9.89 -7.35
CA ALA A 137 4.50 11.18 -7.28
C ALA A 137 4.19 11.76 -8.67
N GLU A 138 5.12 11.66 -9.62
CA GLU A 138 4.90 12.07 -11.01
C GLU A 138 3.75 11.32 -11.66
N TRP A 139 3.69 10.00 -11.48
CA TRP A 139 2.61 9.19 -12.02
C TRP A 139 1.24 9.60 -11.46
N ILE A 140 1.13 9.84 -10.14
CA ILE A 140 -0.12 10.30 -9.52
C ILE A 140 -0.54 11.67 -10.05
N LYS A 141 0.40 12.62 -10.15
CA LYS A 141 0.13 13.97 -10.68
C LYS A 141 -0.34 13.92 -12.14
N ALA A 142 0.26 13.08 -12.97
CA ALA A 142 -0.15 12.90 -14.35
C ALA A 142 -1.59 12.37 -14.48
N LEU A 143 -2.00 11.44 -13.60
CA LEU A 143 -3.38 10.95 -13.58
C LEU A 143 -4.38 12.02 -13.14
N GLN A 144 -4.03 12.86 -12.17
CA GLN A 144 -4.89 13.97 -11.73
C GLN A 144 -5.12 14.98 -12.84
N LEU A 145 -4.08 15.32 -13.60
CA LEU A 145 -4.18 16.21 -14.76
C LEU A 145 -5.04 15.63 -15.90
N ALA A 146 -4.98 14.31 -16.10
CA ALA A 146 -5.78 13.63 -17.12
C ALA A 146 -7.28 13.57 -16.79
N THR A 147 -7.64 13.62 -15.50
CA THR A 147 -9.04 13.59 -15.04
C THR A 147 -9.68 14.98 -14.90
N CYS A 148 -8.89 16.05 -14.97
CA CYS A 148 -9.42 17.41 -14.95
C CYS A 148 -9.95 17.77 -16.36
N PRO A 149 -11.26 18.07 -16.54
CA PRO A 149 -11.77 18.49 -17.86
C PRO A 149 -11.06 19.78 -18.25
N ARG A 150 -10.48 19.82 -19.47
CA ARG A 150 -9.97 21.07 -20.03
C ARG A 150 -11.11 22.09 -20.06
N PRO A 151 -10.92 23.33 -19.62
CA PRO A 151 -11.90 24.37 -19.86
C PRO A 151 -12.16 24.44 -21.35
N THR A 152 -13.41 24.24 -21.78
CA THR A 152 -13.84 24.47 -23.15
C THR A 152 -13.62 25.94 -23.45
N ALA A 153 -12.67 26.23 -24.32
CA ALA A 153 -12.57 27.58 -24.89
C ALA A 153 -13.88 27.85 -25.60
N SER A 154 -14.69 28.75 -25.06
CA SER A 154 -15.85 29.30 -25.75
C SER A 154 -15.37 30.20 -26.89
N PRO A 155 -16.02 30.14 -28.06
CA PRO A 155 -15.69 30.97 -29.23
C PRO A 155 -15.94 32.45 -28.99
#